data_64c77ecc5452a2458f992316acfde521
#
_entry.id   64c77ecc5452a2458f992316acfde521
#
_cell.length_a   1.000
_cell.length_b   1.000
_cell.length_c   1.000
_cell.angle_alpha   90.00
_cell.angle_beta   90.00
_cell.angle_gamma   90.00
#
_symmetry.space_group_name_H-M   'P 1'
#
loop_
_entity.id
_entity.type
_entity.pdbx_description
1 polymer ?
#
loop_
_entity_poly.entity_id
_entity_poly.type
_entity_poly.pdbx_seq_one_letter_code
_entity_poly.pdbx_strand_id
1 'polypeptide(L)'
;MKENTPKPPKSSQGKRDKFRKLAESRTNNALIAIGRIGNLSNRQLYEFEETEVRKIIKALKEAVGEVENRFASPRGKAESRFKL
;
A
#
# COMPACT_ATOMS: atom_id res chain seq x y z
N MET A 1 -14.58 6.54 -25.01
CA MET A 1 -14.30 6.49 -24.92
C MET A 1 -13.67 6.40 -24.95
N LYS A 2 -13.55 6.29 -24.85
CA LYS A 2 -12.94 6.21 -24.78
C LYS A 2 -12.13 6.19 -24.91
N GLU A 3 -12.02 6.11 -24.88
CA GLU A 3 -11.31 6.15 -24.90
C GLU A 3 -10.54 6.17 -25.21
N ASN A 4 -10.59 6.16 -25.55
CA ASN A 4 -9.93 6.25 -25.75
C ASN A 4 -9.11 6.19 -26.18
N THR A 5 -8.89 6.12 -26.51
CA THR A 5 -8.28 6.13 -26.78
C THR A 5 -7.29 6.16 -27.15
N PRO A 6 -6.76 6.17 -27.32
CA PRO A 6 -5.98 6.22 -27.46
C PRO A 6 -4.95 6.29 -27.49
N LYS A 7 -4.33 6.17 -27.43
CA LYS A 7 -3.57 6.30 -27.24
C LYS A 7 -2.58 6.59 -27.22
N PRO A 8 -2.18 6.61 -27.00
CA PRO A 8 -1.28 6.95 -27.06
C PRO A 8 -0.18 6.92 -26.93
N PRO A 9 0.28 7.35 -26.72
CA PRO A 9 1.39 7.38 -26.62
C PRO A 9 2.01 6.82 -25.87
N LYS A 10 1.85 6.85 -25.78
CA LYS A 10 2.48 6.29 -25.47
C LYS A 10 2.87 5.96 -24.33
N SER A 11 3.81 5.94 -24.13
CA SER A 11 4.27 5.36 -23.00
C SER A 11 3.91 6.08 -21.76
N SER A 12 3.89 7.34 -21.73
CA SER A 12 3.55 7.97 -20.49
C SER A 12 2.09 7.76 -20.15
N GLN A 13 1.22 7.74 -21.14
CA GLN A 13 -0.16 7.48 -20.87
C GLN A 13 -0.36 6.06 -20.41
N GLY A 14 0.35 5.12 -21.01
CA GLY A 14 0.24 3.74 -20.60
C GLY A 14 0.73 3.52 -19.19
N LYS A 15 1.82 4.16 -18.80
CA LYS A 15 2.35 4.03 -17.46
C LYS A 15 1.42 4.65 -16.45
N ARG A 16 0.78 5.76 -16.79
CA ARG A 16 -0.16 6.37 -15.89
C ARG A 16 -1.37 5.49 -15.66
N ASP A 17 -1.94 4.96 -16.73
CA ASP A 17 -3.10 4.12 -16.62
C ASP A 17 -2.79 2.86 -15.83
N LYS A 18 -1.64 2.29 -16.07
CA LYS A 18 -1.25 1.11 -15.36
C LYS A 18 -1.08 1.40 -13.87
N PHE A 19 -0.43 2.52 -13.54
CA PHE A 19 -0.27 2.89 -12.16
C PHE A 19 -1.62 3.05 -11.47
N ARG A 20 -2.54 3.77 -12.11
CA ARG A 20 -3.83 4.03 -11.49
C ARG A 20 -4.61 2.76 -11.24
N LYS A 21 -4.61 1.86 -12.22
CA LYS A 21 -5.30 0.62 -12.06
C LYS A 21 -4.73 -0.23 -10.96
N LEU A 22 -3.41 -0.38 -10.96
CA LEU A 22 -2.77 -1.20 -9.96
C LEU A 22 -2.86 -0.56 -8.57
N ALA A 23 -2.72 0.76 -8.51
CA ALA A 23 -2.79 1.44 -7.24
C ALA A 23 -4.17 1.29 -6.61
N GLU A 24 -5.20 1.45 -7.43
CA GLU A 24 -6.55 1.28 -6.95
C GLU A 24 -6.79 -0.11 -6.44
N SER A 25 -6.43 -1.09 -7.25
CA SER A 25 -6.66 -2.48 -6.91
C SER A 25 -5.90 -2.89 -5.65
N ARG A 26 -4.64 -2.56 -5.61
CA ARG A 26 -3.81 -2.97 -4.48
C ARG A 26 -4.19 -2.25 -3.20
N THR A 27 -4.53 -0.97 -3.31
CA THR A 27 -4.93 -0.22 -2.13
C THR A 27 -6.24 -0.79 -1.58
N ASN A 28 -7.19 -1.07 -2.46
CA ASN A 28 -8.44 -1.64 -1.99
C ASN A 28 -8.23 -3.00 -1.34
N ASN A 29 -7.36 -3.82 -1.90
CA ASN A 29 -7.08 -5.10 -1.30
C ASN A 29 -6.43 -4.95 0.06
N ALA A 30 -5.55 -3.97 0.19
CA ALA A 30 -4.90 -3.72 1.47
C ALA A 30 -5.91 -3.24 2.51
N LEU A 31 -6.82 -2.36 2.10
CA LEU A 31 -7.81 -1.88 3.04
C LEU A 31 -8.73 -2.99 3.51
N ILE A 32 -9.08 -3.90 2.61
CA ILE A 32 -9.89 -5.03 2.97
C ILE A 32 -9.15 -5.93 3.97
N ALA A 33 -7.87 -6.17 3.70
CA ALA A 33 -7.09 -7.01 4.60
C ALA A 33 -6.97 -6.37 5.97
N ILE A 34 -6.76 -5.06 6.01
CA ILE A 34 -6.65 -4.36 7.28
C ILE A 34 -7.99 -4.42 8.02
N GLY A 35 -9.09 -4.29 7.27
CA GLY A 35 -10.40 -4.40 7.88
C GLY A 35 -10.62 -5.75 8.53
N ARG A 36 -10.09 -6.81 7.92
CA ARG A 36 -10.21 -8.14 8.50
C ARG A 36 -9.44 -8.25 9.79
N ILE A 37 -8.32 -7.57 9.89
CA ILE A 37 -7.58 -7.55 11.13
C ILE A 37 -8.44 -6.88 12.20
N GLY A 38 -9.13 -5.80 11.83
CA GLY A 38 -9.99 -5.11 12.76
C GLY A 38 -11.12 -5.99 13.27
N ASN A 39 -11.57 -6.94 12.45
CA ASN A 39 -12.64 -7.82 12.87
C ASN A 39 -12.23 -8.72 14.04
N LEU A 40 -10.94 -8.87 14.26
CA LEU A 40 -10.47 -9.68 15.38
C LEU A 40 -10.66 -8.98 16.72
N SER A 41 -11.13 -7.74 16.70
CA SER A 41 -11.33 -7.00 17.93
C SER A 41 -12.56 -7.46 18.73
N ASN A 42 -13.31 -8.41 18.20
CA ASN A 42 -14.49 -8.90 18.88
C ASN A 42 -14.10 -9.82 20.02
N ARG A 43 -14.14 -9.29 21.23
CA ARG A 43 -13.70 -10.05 22.40
C ARG A 43 -14.60 -11.21 22.74
N GLN A 44 -15.77 -11.26 22.18
CA GLN A 44 -16.63 -12.40 22.41
C GLN A 44 -16.15 -13.63 21.66
N LEU A 45 -15.46 -13.40 20.56
CA LEU A 45 -14.96 -14.49 19.75
C LEU A 45 -13.47 -14.74 19.92
N TYR A 46 -12.74 -13.70 20.25
CA TYR A 46 -11.29 -13.80 20.30
C TYR A 46 -10.70 -13.24 21.56
N GLU A 47 -9.59 -13.78 21.94
CA GLU A 47 -8.91 -13.31 23.12
C GLU A 47 -7.57 -12.72 22.70
N PHE A 48 -7.26 -11.51 23.12
CA PHE A 48 -6.01 -10.89 22.73
C PHE A 48 -5.55 -9.95 23.82
N GLU A 49 -4.27 -9.63 23.78
CA GLU A 49 -3.70 -8.71 24.73
C GLU A 49 -3.34 -7.40 24.06
N GLU A 50 -3.32 -6.36 24.84
CA GLU A 50 -2.98 -5.06 24.34
C GLU A 50 -1.62 -5.02 23.68
N THR A 51 -0.66 -5.74 24.26
CA THR A 51 0.67 -5.75 23.68
C THR A 51 0.65 -6.36 22.27
N GLU A 52 -0.22 -7.35 22.08
CA GLU A 52 -0.33 -7.95 20.77
C GLU A 52 -0.92 -6.95 19.76
N VAL A 53 -1.93 -6.23 20.20
CA VAL A 53 -2.56 -5.23 19.34
C VAL A 53 -1.54 -4.15 18.97
N ARG A 54 -0.74 -3.72 19.92
CA ARG A 54 0.24 -2.69 19.64
C ARG A 54 1.28 -3.16 18.64
N LYS A 55 1.66 -4.43 18.72
CA LYS A 55 2.61 -4.96 17.76
C LYS A 55 2.03 -4.98 16.35
N ILE A 56 0.75 -5.34 16.25
CA ILE A 56 0.09 -5.36 14.96
C ILE A 56 0.03 -3.95 14.38
N ILE A 57 -0.41 -3.00 15.19
CA ILE A 57 -0.53 -1.63 14.71
C ILE A 57 0.82 -1.07 14.31
N LYS A 58 1.84 -1.36 15.12
CA LYS A 58 3.18 -0.87 14.80
C LYS A 58 3.64 -1.42 13.46
N ALA A 59 3.43 -2.70 13.23
CA ALA A 59 3.84 -3.31 11.97
C ALA A 59 3.12 -2.68 10.78
N LEU A 60 1.82 -2.40 10.94
CA LEU A 60 1.07 -1.79 9.86
C LEU A 60 1.54 -0.37 9.59
N LYS A 61 1.81 0.38 10.64
CA LYS A 61 2.28 1.74 10.46
C LYS A 61 3.65 1.78 9.82
N GLU A 62 4.50 0.83 10.18
CA GLU A 62 5.82 0.76 9.59
C GLU A 62 5.73 0.42 8.12
N ALA A 63 4.83 -0.48 7.76
CA ALA A 63 4.67 -0.84 6.36
C ALA A 63 4.19 0.37 5.54
N VAL A 64 3.27 1.13 6.10
CA VAL A 64 2.79 2.32 5.41
C VAL A 64 3.91 3.34 5.27
N GLY A 65 4.70 3.50 6.34
CA GLY A 65 5.82 4.43 6.29
C GLY A 65 6.83 4.04 5.22
N GLU A 66 7.05 2.75 5.08
CA GLU A 66 7.97 2.29 4.07
C GLU A 66 7.45 2.58 2.68
N VAL A 67 6.15 2.39 2.45
CA VAL A 67 5.55 2.72 1.17
C VAL A 67 5.73 4.21 0.88
N GLU A 68 5.52 5.02 1.89
CA GLU A 68 5.67 6.45 1.75
C GLU A 68 7.09 6.81 1.34
N ASN A 69 8.07 6.19 1.97
CA ASN A 69 9.47 6.43 1.64
C ASN A 69 9.79 6.04 0.21
N ARG A 70 9.23 4.94 -0.23
CA ARG A 70 9.52 4.48 -1.57
C ARG A 70 8.96 5.42 -2.63
N PHE A 71 7.82 6.05 -2.35
CA PHE A 71 7.28 7.02 -3.29
C PHE A 71 8.06 8.33 -3.22
N ALA A 72 8.53 8.67 -2.04
CA ALA A 72 9.28 9.90 -1.91
C ALA A 72 10.65 9.81 -2.57
N SER A 73 11.19 8.60 -2.64
CA SER A 73 12.52 8.42 -3.17
C SER A 73 12.58 7.20 -4.05
N PRO A 74 11.86 7.23 -5.13
CA PRO A 74 11.64 6.04 -5.94
C PRO A 74 12.86 5.39 -6.50
N ARG A 75 13.85 6.19 -6.89
CA ARG A 75 14.93 5.56 -7.42
C ARG A 75 15.98 5.57 -6.54
N GLY A 76 16.06 6.51 -5.83
CA GLY A 76 17.14 6.58 -4.96
C GLY A 76 17.03 5.78 -3.79
N LYS A 77 15.94 5.25 -3.51
CA LYS A 77 15.82 4.61 -2.36
C LYS A 77 16.82 3.64 -2.16
N ALA A 78 17.11 2.95 -3.08
CA ALA A 78 18.03 1.91 -2.86
C ALA A 78 19.33 2.45 -2.49
N GLU A 79 19.81 3.38 -3.17
CA GLU A 79 21.01 3.82 -2.88
C GLU A 79 21.02 4.66 -1.79
N SER A 80 19.99 5.29 -1.57
CA SER A 80 20.06 6.13 -0.50
C SER A 80 20.40 5.41 0.69
N ARG A 81 20.06 4.25 0.80
CA ARG A 81 20.31 3.65 1.87
C ARG A 81 21.59 3.28 1.96
N PHE A 82 22.26 3.35 1.26
CA PHE A 82 23.34 2.86 1.46
C PHE A 82 24.40 3.53 1.12
N LYS A 83 24.55 4.26 0.81
CA LYS A 83 25.37 4.93 0.55
C LYS A 83 26.23 5.25 1.26
N LEU A 84 26.72 5.16 1.47
CA LEU A 84 27.52 5.41 2.26
C LEU A 84 28.15 5.92 2.23
#